data_034b95e40b63d0cf3e96a11a09c6ec36
#
_entry.id   034b95e40b63d0cf3e96a11a09c6ec36
#
_cell.length_a   1.000
_cell.length_b   1.000
_cell.length_c   1.000
_cell.angle_alpha   90.00
_cell.angle_beta   90.00
_cell.angle_gamma   90.00
#
_symmetry.space_group_name_H-M   'P 1'
#
loop_
_entity.id
_entity.type
_entity.pdbx_description
1 polymer ?
#
loop_
_entity_poly.entity_id
_entity_poly.type
_entity_poly.pdbx_seq_one_letter_code
_entity_poly.pdbx_strand_id
1 'polypeptide(L)'
;MPRDPQILIFVGIKNSVVALDEHTGAEVWRAELRSSDFITVLWDGEALFAANAGEVWRLDPAHGNVLWHNELKGMGRGLVSLASARAASGTTDTGLAAEQQRRAAAAAAHASA
;
A
#
# COMPACT_ATOMS: atom_id res chain seq x y z
N MET A 1 -20.36 12.67 2.37
CA MET A 1 -19.90 11.90 3.52
C MET A 1 -18.82 10.92 3.13
N PRO A 2 -17.76 10.80 3.91
CA PRO A 2 -16.74 9.80 3.61
C PRO A 2 -17.33 8.41 3.80
N ARG A 3 -16.86 7.49 2.99
CA ARG A 3 -17.24 6.10 3.12
C ARG A 3 -16.36 5.39 4.14
N ASP A 4 -16.91 4.36 4.76
CA ASP A 4 -16.14 3.49 5.62
C ASP A 4 -15.02 2.88 4.79
N PRO A 5 -13.75 3.06 5.15
CA PRO A 5 -12.64 2.48 4.39
C PRO A 5 -12.71 0.96 4.23
N GLN A 6 -13.43 0.27 5.09
CA GLN A 6 -13.55 -1.18 5.00
C GLN A 6 -14.37 -1.65 3.79
N ILE A 7 -15.11 -0.74 3.15
CA ILE A 7 -15.86 -1.07 1.94
C ILE A 7 -15.23 -0.48 0.68
N LEU A 8 -13.99 -0.02 0.78
CA LEU A 8 -13.27 0.55 -0.33
C LEU A 8 -12.17 -0.38 -0.80
N ILE A 9 -11.92 -0.35 -2.11
CA ILE A 9 -10.65 -0.86 -2.65
C ILE A 9 -9.81 0.31 -3.09
N PHE A 10 -8.50 0.15 -3.02
CA PHE A 10 -7.55 1.22 -3.36
C PHE A 10 -6.70 0.79 -4.54
N VAL A 11 -6.66 1.63 -5.56
CA VAL A 11 -6.00 1.33 -6.82
C VAL A 11 -4.86 2.31 -7.03
N GLY A 12 -3.65 1.81 -7.24
CA GLY A 12 -2.53 2.63 -7.65
C GLY A 12 -2.43 2.63 -9.17
N ILE A 13 -2.50 3.79 -9.78
CA ILE A 13 -2.41 3.91 -11.22
C ILE A 13 -1.72 5.22 -11.60
N LYS A 14 -0.71 5.12 -12.46
CA LYS A 14 0.10 6.28 -12.85
C LYS A 14 0.62 6.99 -11.60
N ASN A 15 0.26 8.24 -11.43
CA ASN A 15 0.70 9.03 -10.28
C ASN A 15 -0.41 9.19 -9.24
N SER A 16 -1.41 8.33 -9.24
CA SER A 16 -2.59 8.52 -8.41
C SER A 16 -2.94 7.29 -7.61
N VAL A 17 -3.61 7.52 -6.48
CA VAL A 17 -4.32 6.48 -5.75
C VAL A 17 -5.80 6.79 -5.85
N VAL A 18 -6.58 5.80 -6.23
CA VAL A 18 -8.02 5.96 -6.41
C VAL A 18 -8.74 4.99 -5.49
N ALA A 19 -9.72 5.48 -4.75
CA ALA A 19 -10.58 4.64 -3.92
C ALA A 19 -11.89 4.37 -4.65
N LEU A 20 -12.24 3.12 -4.75
CA LEU A 20 -13.48 2.68 -5.39
C LEU A 20 -14.34 1.97 -4.36
N ASP A 21 -15.64 2.14 -4.50
CA ASP A 21 -16.61 1.36 -3.73
C ASP A 21 -16.51 -0.10 -4.20
N GLU A 22 -16.26 -1.04 -3.28
CA GLU A 22 -16.03 -2.43 -3.66
C GLU A 22 -17.27 -3.12 -4.21
N HIS A 23 -18.46 -2.60 -3.94
CA HIS A 23 -19.71 -3.21 -4.42
C HIS A 23 -20.13 -2.68 -5.78
N THR A 24 -19.86 -1.42 -6.06
CA THR A 24 -20.35 -0.75 -7.27
C THR A 24 -19.26 -0.37 -8.26
N GLY A 25 -18.00 -0.27 -7.79
CA GLY A 25 -16.92 0.24 -8.61
C GLY A 25 -16.91 1.74 -8.75
N ALA A 26 -17.80 2.45 -8.07
CA ALA A 26 -17.85 3.90 -8.18
C ALA A 26 -16.63 4.54 -7.52
N GLU A 27 -16.08 5.56 -8.16
CA GLU A 27 -14.96 6.31 -7.60
C GLU A 27 -15.44 7.16 -6.42
N VAL A 28 -14.77 7.01 -5.27
CA VAL A 28 -15.10 7.76 -4.06
C VAL A 28 -14.17 8.94 -3.88
N TRP A 29 -12.87 8.73 -4.06
CA TRP A 29 -11.89 9.82 -4.04
C TRP A 29 -10.69 9.43 -4.89
N ARG A 30 -9.91 10.45 -5.22
CA ARG A 30 -8.69 10.30 -6.02
C ARG A 30 -7.63 11.22 -5.43
N ALA A 31 -6.42 10.71 -5.23
CA ALA A 31 -5.30 11.48 -4.74
C ALA A 31 -4.17 11.42 -5.77
N GLU A 32 -3.75 12.57 -6.27
CA GLU A 32 -2.58 12.64 -7.13
C GLU A 32 -1.33 12.82 -6.28
N LEU A 33 -0.34 11.97 -6.50
CA LEU A 33 0.93 12.04 -5.81
C LEU A 33 2.01 12.55 -6.76
N ARG A 34 3.02 13.20 -6.22
CA ARG A 34 4.13 13.72 -7.04
C ARG A 34 5.03 12.57 -7.45
N SER A 35 4.60 11.90 -8.48
CA SER A 35 5.29 10.71 -8.92
C SER A 35 5.12 10.57 -10.42
N SER A 36 6.07 9.94 -11.06
CA SER A 36 6.05 9.87 -12.51
C SER A 36 5.44 8.57 -13.03
N ASP A 37 5.25 7.57 -12.18
CA ASP A 37 5.02 6.25 -12.70
C ASP A 37 4.14 5.40 -11.80
N PHE A 38 4.46 4.16 -11.77
CA PHE A 38 3.78 3.08 -11.11
C PHE A 38 3.73 3.31 -9.58
N ILE A 39 2.54 3.23 -9.01
CA ILE A 39 2.35 3.37 -7.57
C ILE A 39 1.98 2.03 -6.96
N THR A 40 2.70 1.65 -5.91
CA THR A 40 2.38 0.50 -5.09
C THR A 40 1.52 0.95 -3.93
N VAL A 41 0.47 0.21 -3.63
CA VAL A 41 -0.47 0.54 -2.56
C VAL A 41 -0.50 -0.58 -1.54
N LEU A 42 -0.51 -0.22 -0.26
CA LEU A 42 -0.69 -1.16 0.84
C LEU A 42 -1.84 -0.69 1.71
N TRP A 43 -2.89 -1.51 1.82
CA TRP A 43 -4.00 -1.30 2.74
C TRP A 43 -4.01 -2.45 3.73
N ASP A 44 -3.85 -2.15 5.00
CA ASP A 44 -3.75 -3.17 6.04
C ASP A 44 -4.98 -3.27 6.94
N GLY A 45 -6.08 -2.61 6.52
CA GLY A 45 -7.30 -2.59 7.30
C GLY A 45 -7.39 -1.39 8.24
N GLU A 46 -6.31 -0.65 8.40
CA GLU A 46 -6.27 0.49 9.31
C GLU A 46 -5.55 1.68 8.69
N ALA A 47 -4.42 1.44 8.04
CA ALA A 47 -3.62 2.48 7.44
C ALA A 47 -3.44 2.23 5.95
N LEU A 48 -3.43 3.30 5.17
CA LEU A 48 -3.23 3.26 3.72
C LEU A 48 -1.91 3.92 3.37
N PHE A 49 -1.05 3.17 2.69
CA PHE A 49 0.26 3.65 2.26
C PHE A 49 0.38 3.55 0.75
N ALA A 50 1.12 4.47 0.17
CA ALA A 50 1.46 4.43 -1.24
C ALA A 50 2.95 4.68 -1.39
N ALA A 51 3.55 4.09 -2.42
CA ALA A 51 4.97 4.23 -2.64
C ALA A 51 5.29 4.28 -4.12
N ASN A 52 6.26 5.10 -4.48
CA ASN A 52 6.76 5.19 -5.84
C ASN A 52 8.09 5.94 -5.85
N ALA A 53 8.96 5.56 -6.80
CA ALA A 53 10.21 6.27 -7.05
C ALA A 53 11.03 6.51 -5.79
N GLY A 54 11.04 5.55 -4.89
CA GLY A 54 11.80 5.65 -3.64
C GLY A 54 11.13 6.47 -2.56
N GLU A 55 9.90 6.91 -2.74
CA GLU A 55 9.17 7.73 -1.77
C GLU A 55 7.97 7.00 -1.23
N VAL A 56 7.55 7.36 -0.02
CA VAL A 56 6.40 6.73 0.64
C VAL A 56 5.46 7.80 1.17
N TRP A 57 4.18 7.58 0.99
CA TRP A 57 3.10 8.44 1.51
C TRP A 57 2.17 7.62 2.38
N ARG A 58 1.64 8.26 3.41
CA ARG A 58 0.47 7.72 4.11
C ARG A 58 -0.72 8.60 3.81
N LEU A 59 -1.83 7.98 3.45
CA LEU A 59 -3.05 8.67 3.07
C LEU A 59 -4.17 8.39 4.07
N ASP A 60 -5.06 9.37 4.24
CA ASP A 60 -6.31 9.14 4.94
C ASP A 60 -7.19 8.24 4.07
N PRO A 61 -7.52 7.03 4.51
CA PRO A 61 -8.26 6.11 3.66
C PRO A 61 -9.69 6.53 3.36
N ALA A 62 -10.29 7.35 4.21
CA ALA A 62 -11.67 7.80 4.00
C ALA A 62 -11.76 8.96 3.00
N HIS A 63 -10.73 9.80 2.92
CA HIS A 63 -10.77 11.04 2.14
C HIS A 63 -9.67 11.18 1.10
N GLY A 64 -8.57 10.44 1.24
CA GLY A 64 -7.45 10.51 0.30
C GLY A 64 -6.43 11.60 0.59
N ASN A 65 -6.54 12.31 1.71
CA ASN A 65 -5.58 13.34 2.06
C ASN A 65 -4.24 12.72 2.45
N VAL A 66 -3.14 13.36 2.06
CA VAL A 66 -1.81 12.92 2.47
C VAL A 66 -1.61 13.27 3.93
N LEU A 67 -1.36 12.26 4.76
CA LEU A 67 -1.11 12.46 6.18
C LEU A 67 0.37 12.72 6.46
N TRP A 68 1.24 12.05 5.73
CA TRP A 68 2.67 12.34 5.75
C TRP A 68 3.31 11.79 4.47
N HIS A 69 4.52 12.29 4.19
CA HIS A 69 5.32 11.93 3.04
C HIS A 69 6.78 11.82 3.45
N ASN A 70 7.44 10.76 3.03
CA ASN A 70 8.86 10.56 3.30
C ASN A 70 9.58 10.27 1.98
N GLU A 71 10.55 11.08 1.66
CA GLU A 71 11.30 10.96 0.43
C GLU A 71 12.40 9.89 0.50
N LEU A 72 12.67 9.35 1.68
CA LEU A 72 13.74 8.37 1.90
C LEU A 72 15.07 8.81 1.27
N LYS A 73 15.51 9.99 1.64
CA LYS A 73 16.70 10.62 1.06
C LYS A 73 17.90 9.68 1.08
N GLY A 74 18.61 9.64 -0.04
CA GLY A 74 19.81 8.83 -0.14
C GLY A 74 19.58 7.39 -0.57
N MET A 75 18.32 6.97 -0.73
CA MET A 75 17.99 5.59 -1.09
C MET A 75 17.77 5.39 -2.59
N GLY A 76 17.77 6.47 -3.37
CA GLY A 76 17.56 6.39 -4.80
C GLY A 76 16.11 6.41 -5.18
N ARG A 77 15.83 6.13 -6.45
CA ARG A 77 14.50 6.22 -7.03
C ARG A 77 14.02 4.89 -7.60
N GLY A 78 14.30 3.83 -6.92
CA GLY A 78 13.93 2.52 -7.40
C GLY A 78 12.51 2.13 -7.06
N LEU A 79 12.20 0.89 -7.36
CA LEU A 79 10.93 0.29 -6.95
C LEU A 79 10.90 0.18 -5.44
N VAL A 80 9.69 0.30 -4.89
CA VAL A 80 9.47 0.23 -3.45
C VAL A 80 8.51 -0.91 -3.17
N SER A 81 8.86 -1.74 -2.20
CA SER A 81 7.94 -2.71 -1.65
C SER A 81 7.58 -2.29 -0.22
N LEU A 82 6.38 -2.63 0.20
CA LEU A 82 5.85 -2.22 1.49
C LEU A 82 5.37 -3.44 2.26
N ALA A 83 5.55 -3.37 3.56
CA ALA A 83 4.96 -4.34 4.49
C ALA A 83 4.67 -3.64 5.80
N SER A 84 3.60 -4.05 6.46
CA SER A 84 3.27 -3.55 7.78
C SER A 84 3.04 -4.74 8.70
N ALA A 85 2.79 -4.45 9.97
CA ALA A 85 2.51 -5.53 10.93
C ALA A 85 1.27 -6.35 10.56
N ARG A 86 0.37 -5.79 9.74
CA ARG A 86 -0.89 -6.42 9.37
C ARG A 86 -0.95 -6.93 7.95
N ALA A 87 -0.14 -6.40 7.03
CA ALA A 87 -0.25 -6.76 5.63
C ALA A 87 1.05 -6.57 4.89
N ALA A 88 1.19 -7.27 3.76
CA ALA A 88 2.28 -7.09 2.82
C ALA A 88 1.73 -6.43 1.56
N SER A 89 2.60 -5.68 0.88
CA SER A 89 2.24 -4.99 -0.34
C SER A 89 2.45 -5.86 -1.56
N GLY A 90 2.26 -5.23 -2.66
CA GLY A 90 2.61 -5.72 -3.95
C GLY A 90 1.43 -6.30 -4.66
N THR A 91 1.69 -7.27 -5.44
CA THR A 91 0.68 -7.93 -6.21
C THR A 91 -0.29 -8.71 -5.36
N THR A 92 -0.03 -8.77 -4.08
CA THR A 92 -0.93 -9.26 -3.04
C THR A 92 -1.72 -10.50 -3.42
N ASP A 93 -1.15 -11.37 -4.15
CA ASP A 93 -1.82 -12.63 -4.36
C ASP A 93 -1.61 -13.51 -3.12
N THR A 94 -2.50 -14.47 -2.96
CA THR A 94 -2.43 -15.38 -1.83
C THR A 94 -1.17 -16.22 -1.86
N GLY A 95 -0.59 -16.43 -3.03
CA GLY A 95 0.66 -17.15 -3.17
C GLY A 95 1.82 -16.43 -2.54
N LEU A 96 1.91 -15.11 -2.77
CA LEU A 96 2.96 -14.30 -2.18
C LEU A 96 2.83 -14.24 -0.65
N ALA A 97 1.63 -14.04 -0.14
CA ALA A 97 1.40 -14.00 1.29
C ALA A 97 1.74 -15.34 1.93
N ALA A 98 1.35 -16.44 1.31
CA ALA A 98 1.66 -17.77 1.81
C ALA A 98 3.17 -18.02 1.84
N GLU A 99 3.88 -17.57 0.82
CA GLU A 99 5.32 -17.71 0.77
C GLU A 99 6.02 -16.88 1.84
N GLN A 100 5.55 -15.67 2.07
CA GLN A 100 6.08 -14.84 3.13
C GLN A 100 5.88 -15.47 4.50
N GLN A 101 4.73 -16.06 4.73
CA GLN A 101 4.46 -16.77 5.97
C GLN A 101 5.39 -17.98 6.13
N ARG A 102 5.62 -18.73 5.06
CA ARG A 102 6.52 -19.85 5.09
C ARG A 102 7.95 -19.42 5.40
N ARG A 103 8.40 -18.32 4.81
CA ARG A 103 9.73 -17.78 5.08
C ARG A 103 9.86 -17.33 6.52
N ALA A 104 8.85 -16.68 7.05
CA ALA A 104 8.85 -16.25 8.43
C ALA A 104 8.89 -17.44 9.38
N ALA A 105 8.13 -18.49 9.09
CA ALA A 105 8.15 -19.70 9.89
C ALA A 105 9.50 -20.41 9.82
N ALA A 106 10.09 -20.47 8.64
CA ALA A 106 11.42 -21.07 8.46
C ALA A 106 12.48 -20.28 9.22
N ALA A 107 12.43 -18.96 9.14
CA ALA A 107 13.36 -18.10 9.86
C ALA A 107 13.22 -18.28 11.38
N ALA A 108 11.99 -18.38 11.88
CA ALA A 108 11.74 -18.61 13.28
C ALA A 108 12.27 -19.97 13.72
N ALA A 109 12.09 -20.99 12.89
CA ALA A 109 12.61 -22.33 13.19
C ALA A 109 14.14 -22.32 13.24
N HIS A 110 14.80 -21.63 12.30
CA HIS A 110 16.25 -21.50 12.30
C HIS A 110 16.75 -20.70 13.48
N ALA A 111 16.03 -19.64 13.85
CA ALA A 111 16.42 -18.82 14.98
C ALA A 111 16.32 -19.57 16.30
N SER A 112 15.42 -20.53 16.40
CA SER A 112 15.25 -21.32 17.61
C SER A 112 16.17 -22.54 17.66
N ALA A 113 16.84 -22.80 16.58
CA ALA A 113 17.82 -23.91 16.52
C ALA A 113 19.22 -23.46 17.06
#